data_6e26c7b209e422a0bccd5a1b2d5e2ae4
#
_entry.id   6e26c7b209e422a0bccd5a1b2d5e2ae4
#
_cell.length_a   1.000
_cell.length_b   1.000
_cell.length_c   1.000
_cell.angle_alpha   90.00
_cell.angle_beta   90.00
_cell.angle_gamma   90.00
#
_symmetry.space_group_name_H-M   'P 1'
#
loop_
_entity.id
_entity.type
_entity.pdbx_description
1 polymer ?
#
loop_
_entity_poly.entity_id
_entity_poly.type
_entity_poly.pdbx_seq_one_letter_code
_entity_poly.pdbx_strand_id
1 'polypeptide(L)'
;MPAAVSRRRSDGAPLPSPSFDLHHVTLSNGLRVVLAPDRSAPVVGIAVLYDVGIRSEPEGRTGFAHLFEHLMFQGSANLEKLEHFQYVQSSGGMFNGSTHFDYTNYFEALPSNALERGLFLEADRMLSPRITEENLANQIAVVKEEIRVNVLNRPYGGFPWLELPPVLFDTFPNAHNGYGGFVDLESATVEDATDFFHRYYAPANAVLAVAGDLDVDETVELIEKHFGGIPKRRRPVRPDFGEPPLASERRAVTTDAHAPIPAVAIGYRVPDPVARLDEHLAGVLLSEILTEGDASRLQRRLVHRDRLVTDVSAYLGEFGDPFDERDPTAFTITAHYPNPESLERILAAVDEELARVAADGLEPGELDRVRTRAVSVLFREMDAVLSRALEFAKFELIFDRAELISELPDRLTAVTGADVQEAATALSPERRAVVELIAGGAR
;
A
#
# COMPACT_ATOMS: atom_id res chain seq x y z
N MET A 1 -26.84 -44.49 24.00
CA MET A 1 -26.97 -43.03 24.26
C MET A 1 -25.62 -42.39 23.93
N PRO A 2 -25.50 -41.55 22.90
CA PRO A 2 -24.30 -40.82 22.68
C PRO A 2 -24.19 -39.63 23.65
N ALA A 3 -23.01 -39.45 24.24
CA ALA A 3 -22.68 -38.39 25.17
C ALA A 3 -22.76 -37.01 24.47
N ALA A 4 -23.49 -36.11 25.10
CA ALA A 4 -23.58 -34.73 24.67
C ALA A 4 -22.20 -34.05 24.80
N VAL A 5 -21.64 -33.68 23.68
CA VAL A 5 -20.45 -32.83 23.63
C VAL A 5 -20.87 -31.43 24.06
N SER A 6 -20.61 -31.07 25.31
CA SER A 6 -20.73 -29.72 25.83
C SER A 6 -19.76 -28.80 25.05
N ARG A 7 -20.27 -28.00 24.12
CA ARG A 7 -19.54 -26.87 23.56
C ARG A 7 -19.41 -25.82 24.66
N ARG A 8 -18.24 -25.76 25.30
CA ARG A 8 -17.85 -24.57 26.06
C ARG A 8 -17.84 -23.40 25.07
N ARG A 9 -18.74 -22.43 25.28
CA ARG A 9 -18.51 -21.08 24.74
C ARG A 9 -17.24 -20.61 25.40
N SER A 10 -16.20 -20.37 24.59
CA SER A 10 -15.07 -19.56 25.04
C SER A 10 -15.66 -18.17 25.25
N ASP A 11 -15.72 -17.71 26.48
CA ASP A 11 -15.89 -16.30 26.81
C ASP A 11 -14.81 -15.58 26.01
N GLY A 12 -15.20 -14.68 25.11
CA GLY A 12 -14.30 -14.01 24.19
C GLY A 12 -13.35 -13.06 24.92
N ALA A 13 -12.33 -13.61 25.52
CA ALA A 13 -11.16 -12.83 25.85
C ALA A 13 -10.55 -12.35 24.52
N PRO A 14 -10.21 -11.06 24.38
CA PRO A 14 -9.52 -10.56 23.21
C PRO A 14 -8.26 -11.40 22.99
N LEU A 15 -7.94 -11.68 21.72
CA LEU A 15 -6.67 -12.32 21.36
C LEU A 15 -5.56 -11.40 21.87
N PRO A 16 -4.52 -11.94 22.52
CA PRO A 16 -3.41 -11.12 22.98
C PRO A 16 -2.77 -10.44 21.77
N SER A 17 -2.51 -9.14 21.87
CA SER A 17 -1.78 -8.40 20.84
C SER A 17 -0.44 -9.06 20.55
N PRO A 18 0.02 -9.17 19.30
CA PRO A 18 1.32 -9.72 18.98
C PRO A 18 2.38 -8.85 19.66
N SER A 19 3.34 -9.49 20.32
CA SER A 19 4.49 -8.80 20.91
C SER A 19 5.75 -9.24 20.17
N PHE A 20 6.43 -8.29 19.55
CA PHE A 20 7.68 -8.51 18.87
C PHE A 20 8.82 -7.87 19.67
N ASP A 21 9.94 -8.56 19.74
CA ASP A 21 11.17 -8.03 20.31
C ASP A 21 11.87 -7.17 19.23
N LEU A 22 11.65 -5.85 19.27
CA LEU A 22 12.19 -4.94 18.28
C LEU A 22 13.40 -4.19 18.83
N HIS A 23 14.47 -4.18 18.03
CA HIS A 23 15.69 -3.46 18.34
C HIS A 23 15.93 -2.35 17.31
N HIS A 24 16.09 -1.12 17.78
CA HIS A 24 16.28 0.07 16.95
C HIS A 24 17.72 0.54 16.99
N VAL A 25 18.29 0.78 15.82
CA VAL A 25 19.63 1.36 15.66
C VAL A 25 19.55 2.46 14.62
N THR A 26 20.28 3.56 14.84
CA THR A 26 20.47 4.58 13.80
C THR A 26 21.96 4.72 13.55
N LEU A 27 22.37 4.44 12.30
CA LEU A 27 23.77 4.57 11.89
C LEU A 27 24.21 6.04 11.85
N SER A 28 25.51 6.29 11.86
CA SER A 28 26.08 7.63 11.81
C SER A 28 25.71 8.42 10.54
N ASN A 29 25.43 7.71 9.44
CA ASN A 29 24.97 8.28 8.17
C ASN A 29 23.46 8.58 8.15
N GLY A 30 22.73 8.19 9.19
CA GLY A 30 21.30 8.46 9.38
C GLY A 30 20.37 7.32 8.94
N LEU A 31 20.88 6.17 8.51
CA LEU A 31 20.04 4.99 8.23
C LEU A 31 19.37 4.52 9.51
N ARG A 32 18.05 4.43 9.51
CA ARG A 32 17.26 3.83 10.58
C ARG A 32 17.16 2.33 10.35
N VAL A 33 17.36 1.57 11.41
CA VAL A 33 17.36 0.10 11.35
C VAL A 33 16.40 -0.45 12.41
N VAL A 34 15.58 -1.42 12.01
CA VAL A 34 14.70 -2.18 12.90
C VAL A 34 15.05 -3.66 12.76
N LEU A 35 15.42 -4.31 13.86
CA LEU A 35 15.71 -5.75 13.91
C LEU A 35 14.64 -6.46 14.72
N ALA A 36 14.13 -7.57 14.19
CA ALA A 36 13.10 -8.40 14.81
C ALA A 36 13.54 -9.87 14.83
N PRO A 37 14.33 -10.30 15.85
CA PRO A 37 14.81 -11.67 15.92
C PRO A 37 13.67 -12.68 16.14
N ASP A 38 13.67 -13.73 15.33
CA ASP A 38 12.77 -14.89 15.45
C ASP A 38 13.44 -16.16 14.92
N ARG A 39 13.88 -16.99 15.82
CA ARG A 39 14.60 -18.25 15.51
C ARG A 39 13.69 -19.44 15.24
N SER A 40 12.42 -19.21 14.96
CA SER A 40 11.45 -20.30 14.70
C SER A 40 11.68 -21.02 13.38
N ALA A 41 12.31 -20.37 12.40
CA ALA A 41 12.67 -20.93 11.10
C ALA A 41 14.01 -20.34 10.63
N PRO A 42 14.86 -21.11 9.90
CA PRO A 42 16.19 -20.65 9.45
C PRO A 42 16.10 -19.75 8.22
N VAL A 43 15.32 -18.66 8.31
CA VAL A 43 15.07 -17.70 7.23
C VAL A 43 15.11 -16.28 7.78
N VAL A 44 15.49 -15.32 6.93
CA VAL A 44 15.45 -13.89 7.21
C VAL A 44 14.71 -13.17 6.10
N GLY A 45 13.96 -12.14 6.47
CA GLY A 45 13.40 -11.13 5.59
C GLY A 45 14.18 -9.84 5.75
N ILE A 46 14.59 -9.23 4.66
CA ILE A 46 15.25 -7.93 4.60
C ILE A 46 14.35 -7.00 3.80
N ALA A 47 14.07 -5.81 4.32
CA ALA A 47 13.30 -4.79 3.62
C ALA A 47 13.98 -3.43 3.76
N VAL A 48 14.19 -2.75 2.64
CA VAL A 48 14.68 -1.36 2.60
C VAL A 48 13.59 -0.50 1.98
N LEU A 49 13.06 0.43 2.75
CA LEU A 49 12.08 1.40 2.31
C LEU A 49 12.70 2.80 2.22
N TYR A 50 12.53 3.44 1.08
CA TYR A 50 12.94 4.82 0.86
C TYR A 50 11.73 5.75 0.91
N ASP A 51 11.86 6.88 1.60
CA ASP A 51 10.82 7.93 1.72
C ASP A 51 10.73 8.72 0.40
N VAL A 52 10.34 8.04 -0.66
CA VAL A 52 10.13 8.53 -2.02
C VAL A 52 9.17 7.62 -2.75
N GLY A 53 8.11 8.16 -3.28
CA GLY A 53 7.10 7.45 -4.05
C GLY A 53 6.48 8.35 -5.10
N ILE A 54 5.31 7.99 -5.59
CA ILE A 54 4.58 8.69 -6.65
C ILE A 54 4.43 10.18 -6.30
N ARG A 55 4.04 10.54 -5.08
CA ARG A 55 3.87 11.93 -4.65
C ARG A 55 5.13 12.78 -4.71
N SER A 56 6.30 12.16 -4.76
CA SER A 56 7.60 12.85 -4.85
C SER A 56 7.98 13.25 -6.27
N GLU A 57 7.22 12.81 -7.27
CA GLU A 57 7.49 13.07 -8.67
C GLU A 57 7.20 14.54 -9.02
N PRO A 58 8.12 15.23 -9.70
CA PRO A 58 7.86 16.59 -10.17
C PRO A 58 6.93 16.56 -11.39
N GLU A 59 6.17 17.62 -11.58
CA GLU A 59 5.35 17.81 -12.77
C GLU A 59 6.19 17.74 -14.05
N GLY A 60 5.71 16.98 -15.04
CA GLY A 60 6.44 16.68 -16.27
C GLY A 60 7.50 15.56 -16.12
N ARG A 61 7.50 14.85 -15.01
CA ARG A 61 8.36 13.69 -14.73
C ARG A 61 7.55 12.56 -14.06
N THR A 62 6.33 12.33 -14.52
CA THR A 62 5.47 11.27 -14.00
C THR A 62 6.02 9.89 -14.34
N GLY A 63 5.88 8.94 -13.42
CA GLY A 63 6.42 7.59 -13.54
C GLY A 63 7.90 7.44 -13.15
N PHE A 64 8.54 8.50 -12.65
CA PHE A 64 9.95 8.46 -12.27
C PHE A 64 10.23 7.56 -11.07
N ALA A 65 9.35 7.54 -10.07
CA ALA A 65 9.52 6.65 -8.92
C ALA A 65 9.48 5.17 -9.35
N HIS A 66 8.53 4.81 -10.21
CA HIS A 66 8.42 3.46 -10.76
C HIS A 66 9.58 3.12 -11.71
N LEU A 67 9.95 4.01 -12.62
CA LEU A 67 11.13 3.83 -13.47
C LEU A 67 12.39 3.62 -12.62
N PHE A 68 12.50 4.34 -11.50
CA PHE A 68 13.65 4.24 -10.62
C PHE A 68 13.68 2.90 -9.89
N GLU A 69 12.54 2.36 -9.48
CA GLU A 69 12.43 0.98 -8.98
C GLU A 69 13.11 0.00 -9.93
N HIS A 70 12.79 0.07 -11.23
CA HIS A 70 13.41 -0.77 -12.26
C HIS A 70 14.91 -0.55 -12.40
N LEU A 71 15.37 0.70 -12.36
CA LEU A 71 16.80 1.05 -12.49
C LEU A 71 17.64 0.47 -11.36
N MET A 72 17.10 0.36 -10.18
CA MET A 72 17.80 -0.19 -9.01
C MET A 72 18.14 -1.69 -9.14
N PHE A 73 17.60 -2.40 -10.12
CA PHE A 73 17.93 -3.79 -10.44
C PHE A 73 18.90 -3.95 -11.62
N GLN A 74 19.40 -2.86 -12.20
CA GLN A 74 20.25 -2.91 -13.42
C GLN A 74 21.74 -3.00 -13.14
N GLY A 75 22.12 -3.45 -11.94
CA GLY A 75 23.50 -3.51 -11.45
C GLY A 75 23.85 -2.32 -10.56
N SER A 76 24.98 -2.40 -9.91
CA SER A 76 25.43 -1.44 -8.90
C SER A 76 26.97 -1.29 -8.93
N ALA A 77 27.56 -0.65 -7.91
CA ALA A 77 28.99 -0.39 -7.86
C ALA A 77 29.86 -1.62 -8.10
N ASN A 78 29.49 -2.75 -7.50
CA ASN A 78 30.27 -4.00 -7.53
C ASN A 78 29.53 -5.14 -8.26
N LEU A 79 28.33 -4.90 -8.78
CA LEU A 79 27.49 -5.91 -9.43
C LEU A 79 27.17 -5.54 -10.86
N GLU A 80 27.31 -6.53 -11.75
CA GLU A 80 26.83 -6.44 -13.11
C GLU A 80 25.32 -6.61 -13.17
N LYS A 81 24.73 -6.26 -14.31
CA LYS A 81 23.31 -6.50 -14.59
C LYS A 81 22.95 -7.97 -14.38
N LEU A 82 21.85 -8.23 -13.67
CA LEU A 82 21.35 -9.57 -13.28
C LEU A 82 22.15 -10.28 -12.18
N GLU A 83 23.32 -9.80 -11.73
CA GLU A 83 24.06 -10.49 -10.67
C GLU A 83 23.31 -10.45 -9.33
N HIS A 84 22.63 -9.35 -9.01
CA HIS A 84 21.75 -9.29 -7.83
C HIS A 84 20.75 -10.47 -7.85
N PHE A 85 20.03 -10.62 -8.96
CA PHE A 85 19.10 -11.72 -9.18
C PHE A 85 19.76 -13.11 -8.99
N GLN A 86 20.93 -13.32 -9.61
CA GLN A 86 21.66 -14.59 -9.54
C GLN A 86 22.10 -14.90 -8.10
N TYR A 87 22.57 -13.89 -7.35
CA TYR A 87 22.99 -14.09 -5.97
C TYR A 87 21.83 -14.46 -5.05
N VAL A 88 20.69 -13.79 -5.17
CA VAL A 88 19.50 -14.13 -4.36
C VAL A 88 18.99 -15.52 -4.72
N GLN A 89 18.79 -15.85 -6.00
CA GLN A 89 18.28 -17.14 -6.42
C GLN A 89 19.23 -18.29 -6.11
N SER A 90 20.53 -18.13 -6.32
CA SER A 90 21.51 -19.16 -5.98
C SER A 90 21.61 -19.42 -4.48
N SER A 91 21.18 -18.48 -3.66
CA SER A 91 21.04 -18.65 -2.21
C SER A 91 19.74 -19.37 -1.81
N GLY A 92 18.82 -19.62 -2.75
CA GLY A 92 17.49 -20.17 -2.47
C GLY A 92 16.49 -19.13 -1.99
N GLY A 93 16.74 -17.85 -2.25
CA GLY A 93 15.90 -16.73 -1.86
C GLY A 93 14.99 -16.21 -2.95
N MET A 94 14.20 -15.23 -2.59
CA MET A 94 13.39 -14.41 -3.48
C MET A 94 13.59 -12.93 -3.17
N PHE A 95 13.34 -12.06 -4.16
CA PHE A 95 13.37 -10.62 -3.99
C PHE A 95 12.34 -9.94 -4.88
N ASN A 96 11.99 -8.72 -4.58
CA ASN A 96 11.19 -7.85 -5.43
C ASN A 96 11.36 -6.39 -5.00
N GLY A 97 10.65 -5.48 -5.67
CA GLY A 97 10.43 -4.09 -5.31
C GLY A 97 8.99 -3.70 -5.59
N SER A 98 8.54 -2.61 -5.01
CA SER A 98 7.28 -1.96 -5.35
C SER A 98 7.31 -0.47 -5.08
N THR A 99 6.55 0.29 -5.87
CA THR A 99 6.41 1.74 -5.73
C THR A 99 5.01 2.07 -5.26
N HIS A 100 4.93 2.84 -4.18
CA HIS A 100 3.71 3.33 -3.55
C HIS A 100 3.61 4.85 -3.63
N PHE A 101 2.53 5.43 -3.14
CA PHE A 101 2.37 6.89 -3.16
C PHE A 101 3.44 7.60 -2.35
N ASP A 102 3.82 7.08 -1.19
CA ASP A 102 4.73 7.72 -0.26
C ASP A 102 6.11 7.08 -0.13
N TYR A 103 6.29 5.85 -0.62
CA TYR A 103 7.57 5.15 -0.52
C TYR A 103 7.80 4.20 -1.70
N THR A 104 9.06 3.82 -1.87
CA THR A 104 9.49 2.72 -2.74
C THR A 104 10.25 1.72 -1.88
N ASN A 105 9.92 0.45 -1.99
CA ASN A 105 10.57 -0.61 -1.24
C ASN A 105 11.35 -1.57 -2.12
N TYR A 106 12.34 -2.21 -1.49
CA TYR A 106 13.08 -3.34 -2.02
C TYR A 106 13.19 -4.36 -0.91
N PHE A 107 12.98 -5.62 -1.24
CA PHE A 107 12.92 -6.64 -0.21
C PHE A 107 13.37 -7.99 -0.72
N GLU A 108 13.88 -8.82 0.19
CA GLU A 108 14.29 -10.17 -0.07
C GLU A 108 14.01 -11.09 1.12
N ALA A 109 13.72 -12.35 0.81
CA ALA A 109 13.69 -13.44 1.78
C ALA A 109 14.79 -14.44 1.44
N LEU A 110 15.61 -14.76 2.42
CA LEU A 110 16.80 -15.60 2.26
C LEU A 110 16.90 -16.62 3.39
N PRO A 111 17.56 -17.77 3.17
CA PRO A 111 18.05 -18.58 4.28
C PRO A 111 18.96 -17.75 5.20
N SER A 112 18.88 -17.95 6.52
CA SER A 112 19.59 -17.11 7.51
C SER A 112 21.11 -17.08 7.30
N ASN A 113 21.72 -18.15 6.79
CA ASN A 113 23.14 -18.18 6.45
C ASN A 113 23.53 -17.30 5.25
N ALA A 114 22.58 -16.72 4.55
CA ALA A 114 22.80 -15.77 3.47
C ALA A 114 22.50 -14.31 3.87
N LEU A 115 22.24 -14.02 5.16
CA LEU A 115 21.93 -12.69 5.67
C LEU A 115 22.98 -11.65 5.24
N GLU A 116 24.26 -11.90 5.45
CA GLU A 116 25.32 -10.97 5.08
C GLU A 116 25.31 -10.66 3.58
N ARG A 117 24.99 -11.68 2.73
CA ARG A 117 24.88 -11.47 1.28
C ARG A 117 23.72 -10.52 0.95
N GLY A 118 22.55 -10.70 1.54
CA GLY A 118 21.42 -9.79 1.34
C GLY A 118 21.76 -8.37 1.76
N LEU A 119 22.35 -8.18 2.94
CA LEU A 119 22.79 -6.88 3.41
C LEU A 119 23.82 -6.21 2.47
N PHE A 120 24.74 -7.00 1.92
CA PHE A 120 25.68 -6.49 0.92
C PHE A 120 24.97 -6.03 -0.36
N LEU A 121 24.03 -6.82 -0.88
CA LEU A 121 23.30 -6.50 -2.10
C LEU A 121 22.50 -5.20 -1.97
N GLU A 122 21.79 -5.02 -0.84
CA GLU A 122 21.03 -3.82 -0.55
C GLU A 122 21.95 -2.58 -0.36
N ALA A 123 23.05 -2.76 0.36
CA ALA A 123 24.01 -1.68 0.57
C ALA A 123 24.69 -1.23 -0.73
N ASP A 124 25.03 -2.17 -1.61
CA ASP A 124 25.72 -1.88 -2.86
C ASP A 124 24.84 -1.07 -3.82
N ARG A 125 23.56 -1.41 -3.94
CA ARG A 125 22.63 -0.60 -4.74
C ARG A 125 22.28 0.75 -4.11
N MET A 126 22.21 0.84 -2.75
CA MET A 126 22.05 2.12 -2.06
C MET A 126 23.26 3.04 -2.27
N LEU A 127 24.46 2.46 -2.37
CA LEU A 127 25.68 3.21 -2.59
C LEU A 127 25.74 3.81 -4.00
N SER A 128 25.49 3.00 -5.04
CA SER A 128 25.69 3.43 -6.43
C SER A 128 25.04 2.47 -7.43
N PRO A 129 23.79 2.64 -7.80
CA PRO A 129 23.18 1.90 -8.90
C PRO A 129 23.83 2.30 -10.24
N ARG A 130 23.82 1.41 -11.23
CA ARG A 130 24.34 1.68 -12.58
C ARG A 130 23.33 2.43 -13.43
N ILE A 131 23.30 3.75 -13.29
CA ILE A 131 22.49 4.65 -14.10
C ILE A 131 23.29 5.02 -15.34
N THR A 132 23.00 4.35 -16.47
CA THR A 132 23.64 4.59 -17.77
C THR A 132 22.59 4.88 -18.83
N GLU A 133 22.97 5.50 -19.95
CA GLU A 133 22.04 5.72 -21.08
C GLU A 133 21.42 4.41 -21.58
N GLU A 134 22.21 3.33 -21.64
CA GLU A 134 21.73 2.01 -22.06
C GLU A 134 20.70 1.44 -21.10
N ASN A 135 20.99 1.44 -19.78
CA ASN A 135 20.07 0.94 -18.77
C ASN A 135 18.78 1.78 -18.71
N LEU A 136 18.91 3.10 -18.78
CA LEU A 136 17.77 4.01 -18.77
C LEU A 136 16.88 3.77 -19.99
N ALA A 137 17.41 3.76 -21.20
CA ALA A 137 16.64 3.50 -22.41
C ALA A 137 15.99 2.13 -22.41
N ASN A 138 16.68 1.11 -21.88
CA ASN A 138 16.12 -0.24 -21.72
C ASN A 138 14.95 -0.25 -20.74
N GLN A 139 15.09 0.39 -19.57
CA GLN A 139 14.02 0.38 -18.56
C GLN A 139 12.82 1.25 -18.96
N ILE A 140 13.02 2.35 -19.64
CA ILE A 140 11.92 3.10 -20.26
C ILE A 140 11.11 2.20 -21.21
N ALA A 141 11.78 1.40 -22.03
CA ALA A 141 11.09 0.48 -22.93
C ALA A 141 10.32 -0.61 -22.15
N VAL A 142 10.90 -1.16 -21.06
CA VAL A 142 10.26 -2.16 -20.18
C VAL A 142 9.04 -1.57 -19.50
N VAL A 143 9.14 -0.41 -18.86
CA VAL A 143 8.02 0.26 -18.16
C VAL A 143 6.90 0.59 -19.16
N LYS A 144 7.24 1.07 -20.37
CA LYS A 144 6.22 1.34 -21.41
C LYS A 144 5.50 0.06 -21.85
N GLU A 145 6.21 -1.07 -21.93
CA GLU A 145 5.58 -2.35 -22.25
C GLU A 145 4.70 -2.85 -21.10
N GLU A 146 5.15 -2.66 -19.87
CA GLU A 146 4.36 -2.96 -18.68
C GLU A 146 3.05 -2.17 -18.65
N ILE A 147 3.11 -0.85 -18.93
CA ILE A 147 1.89 -0.03 -19.06
C ILE A 147 0.95 -0.59 -20.13
N ARG A 148 1.50 -1.02 -21.30
CA ARG A 148 0.67 -1.62 -22.35
C ARG A 148 -0.01 -2.90 -21.88
N VAL A 149 0.72 -3.79 -21.22
CA VAL A 149 0.22 -5.10 -20.78
C VAL A 149 -0.74 -4.99 -19.60
N ASN A 150 -0.36 -4.22 -18.57
CA ASN A 150 -1.09 -4.20 -17.31
C ASN A 150 -2.21 -3.15 -17.26
N VAL A 151 -2.10 -2.09 -18.08
CA VAL A 151 -3.07 -0.99 -18.09
C VAL A 151 -3.86 -0.98 -19.41
N LEU A 152 -3.19 -0.78 -20.54
CA LEU A 152 -3.88 -0.47 -21.79
C LEU A 152 -4.55 -1.68 -22.46
N ASN A 153 -3.99 -2.88 -22.32
CA ASN A 153 -4.48 -4.10 -22.98
C ASN A 153 -5.18 -5.07 -22.01
N ARG A 154 -5.40 -4.67 -20.78
CA ARG A 154 -6.08 -5.47 -19.77
C ARG A 154 -7.45 -4.88 -19.43
N PRO A 155 -8.53 -5.69 -19.35
CA PRO A 155 -9.82 -5.20 -18.85
C PRO A 155 -9.64 -4.55 -17.47
N TYR A 156 -10.17 -3.35 -17.29
CA TYR A 156 -10.07 -2.56 -16.07
C TYR A 156 -8.62 -2.25 -15.62
N GLY A 157 -7.65 -2.25 -16.54
CA GLY A 157 -6.24 -2.22 -16.20
C GLY A 157 -5.75 -0.97 -15.45
N GLY A 158 -6.41 0.18 -15.61
CA GLY A 158 -6.13 1.42 -14.86
C GLY A 158 -7.23 1.78 -13.86
N PHE A 159 -8.30 1.01 -13.79
CA PHE A 159 -9.45 1.33 -12.96
C PHE A 159 -9.43 0.60 -11.63
N PRO A 160 -9.71 1.30 -10.51
CA PRO A 160 -9.98 2.74 -10.40
C PRO A 160 -8.72 3.59 -10.16
N TRP A 161 -7.59 3.00 -9.85
CA TRP A 161 -6.39 3.60 -9.25
C TRP A 161 -5.64 4.61 -10.16
N LEU A 162 -5.89 4.62 -11.47
CA LEU A 162 -5.42 5.68 -12.37
C LEU A 162 -6.51 6.72 -12.70
N GLU A 163 -7.77 6.29 -12.69
CA GLU A 163 -8.88 7.10 -13.19
C GLU A 163 -9.55 7.92 -12.08
N LEU A 164 -9.55 7.42 -10.84
CA LEU A 164 -10.19 8.09 -9.71
C LEU A 164 -9.37 9.25 -9.14
N PRO A 165 -8.05 9.14 -8.91
CA PRO A 165 -7.26 10.19 -8.27
C PRO A 165 -7.35 11.56 -8.98
N PRO A 166 -7.27 11.67 -10.34
CA PRO A 166 -7.41 12.96 -11.01
C PRO A 166 -8.76 13.65 -10.85
N VAL A 167 -9.81 12.89 -10.50
CA VAL A 167 -11.16 13.43 -10.25
C VAL A 167 -11.33 13.75 -8.77
N LEU A 168 -10.73 12.95 -7.91
CA LEU A 168 -10.85 13.05 -6.46
C LEU A 168 -9.98 14.18 -5.91
N PHE A 169 -8.72 14.30 -6.35
CA PHE A 169 -7.73 15.21 -5.78
C PHE A 169 -7.52 16.47 -6.63
N ASP A 170 -7.07 17.56 -5.99
CA ASP A 170 -6.80 18.85 -6.64
C ASP A 170 -5.32 19.10 -6.88
N THR A 171 -4.46 18.54 -6.01
CA THR A 171 -3.02 18.78 -6.09
C THR A 171 -2.35 17.74 -6.98
N PHE A 172 -1.37 18.18 -7.77
CA PHE A 172 -0.63 17.29 -8.66
C PHE A 172 -0.05 16.06 -7.94
N PRO A 173 0.58 16.15 -6.76
CA PRO A 173 1.14 14.99 -6.09
C PRO A 173 0.14 13.86 -5.82
N ASN A 174 -1.12 14.20 -5.53
CA ASN A 174 -2.16 13.22 -5.23
C ASN A 174 -2.96 12.79 -6.46
N ALA A 175 -2.99 13.60 -7.51
CA ALA A 175 -3.85 13.40 -8.67
C ALA A 175 -3.18 12.71 -9.87
N HIS A 176 -1.84 12.70 -9.94
CA HIS A 176 -1.18 12.21 -11.14
C HIS A 176 -1.02 10.70 -11.17
N ASN A 177 -0.80 10.18 -12.38
CA ASN A 177 -0.63 8.76 -12.65
C ASN A 177 0.78 8.28 -12.28
N GLY A 178 0.88 7.37 -11.32
CA GLY A 178 2.15 6.82 -10.85
C GLY A 178 2.88 5.90 -11.84
N TYR A 179 2.20 5.34 -12.85
CA TYR A 179 2.89 4.67 -13.96
C TYR A 179 3.59 5.65 -14.90
N GLY A 180 3.12 6.90 -14.92
CA GLY A 180 3.64 7.97 -15.78
C GLY A 180 3.08 7.97 -17.20
N GLY A 181 3.24 9.13 -17.83
CA GLY A 181 2.95 9.32 -19.25
C GLY A 181 4.13 8.88 -20.12
N PHE A 182 3.85 8.33 -21.31
CA PHE A 182 4.92 7.95 -22.25
C PHE A 182 5.83 9.12 -22.61
N VAL A 183 5.27 10.34 -22.72
CA VAL A 183 6.02 11.56 -23.03
C VAL A 183 7.02 11.89 -21.92
N ASP A 184 6.58 11.81 -20.66
CA ASP A 184 7.44 12.08 -19.51
C ASP A 184 8.56 11.03 -19.39
N LEU A 185 8.22 9.74 -19.53
CA LEU A 185 9.20 8.66 -19.54
C LEU A 185 10.23 8.79 -20.67
N GLU A 186 9.80 9.11 -21.89
CA GLU A 186 10.70 9.28 -23.04
C GLU A 186 11.59 10.52 -22.93
N SER A 187 11.19 11.52 -22.15
CA SER A 187 11.98 12.73 -21.90
C SER A 187 13.01 12.56 -20.78
N ALA A 188 13.01 11.43 -20.07
CA ALA A 188 13.92 11.16 -18.97
C ALA A 188 15.38 11.09 -19.44
N THR A 189 16.27 11.76 -18.72
CA THR A 189 17.70 11.77 -18.96
C THR A 189 18.47 11.08 -17.84
N VAL A 190 19.73 10.70 -18.13
CA VAL A 190 20.64 10.16 -17.10
C VAL A 190 20.89 11.19 -15.99
N GLU A 191 20.92 12.49 -16.34
CA GLU A 191 21.05 13.55 -15.35
C GLU A 191 19.84 13.61 -14.40
N ASP A 192 18.62 13.59 -14.95
CA ASP A 192 17.38 13.54 -14.15
C ASP A 192 17.39 12.33 -13.20
N ALA A 193 17.75 11.15 -13.71
CA ALA A 193 17.81 9.92 -12.91
C ALA A 193 18.90 10.00 -11.83
N THR A 194 20.06 10.55 -12.14
CA THR A 194 21.15 10.73 -11.19
C THR A 194 20.77 11.70 -10.08
N ASP A 195 20.13 12.81 -10.44
CA ASP A 195 19.63 13.81 -9.49
C ASP A 195 18.54 13.23 -8.56
N PHE A 196 17.63 12.42 -9.12
CA PHE A 196 16.59 11.74 -8.35
C PHE A 196 17.22 10.76 -7.35
N PHE A 197 18.20 9.96 -7.77
CA PHE A 197 18.96 9.09 -6.87
C PHE A 197 19.63 9.87 -5.76
N HIS A 198 20.39 10.91 -6.11
CA HIS A 198 21.13 11.71 -5.13
C HIS A 198 20.22 12.41 -4.13
N ARG A 199 19.01 12.76 -4.55
CA ARG A 199 18.02 13.43 -3.69
C ARG A 199 17.33 12.48 -2.74
N TYR A 200 16.94 11.31 -3.19
CA TYR A 200 15.99 10.46 -2.45
C TYR A 200 16.60 9.16 -1.92
N TYR A 201 17.54 8.57 -2.65
CA TYR A 201 18.13 7.27 -2.28
C TYR A 201 19.36 7.46 -1.40
N ALA A 202 19.10 7.84 -0.15
CA ALA A 202 20.14 8.13 0.84
C ALA A 202 19.83 7.42 2.15
N PRO A 203 20.85 6.99 2.92
CA PRO A 203 20.64 6.33 4.21
C PRO A 203 19.69 7.09 5.13
N ALA A 204 19.84 8.42 5.25
CA ALA A 204 19.00 9.25 6.11
C ALA A 204 17.54 9.35 5.65
N ASN A 205 17.22 8.93 4.42
CA ASN A 205 15.89 8.90 3.85
C ASN A 205 15.32 7.48 3.75
N ALA A 206 15.94 6.52 4.43
CA ALA A 206 15.57 5.11 4.35
C ALA A 206 15.38 4.47 5.73
N VAL A 207 14.63 3.38 5.74
CA VAL A 207 14.53 2.43 6.85
C VAL A 207 14.94 1.05 6.32
N LEU A 208 15.83 0.39 7.03
CA LEU A 208 16.17 -1.02 6.85
C LEU A 208 15.51 -1.83 7.96
N ALA A 209 14.69 -2.81 7.64
CA ALA A 209 14.23 -3.78 8.62
C ALA A 209 14.74 -5.18 8.28
N VAL A 210 15.15 -5.91 9.30
CA VAL A 210 15.53 -7.33 9.20
C VAL A 210 14.75 -8.12 10.24
N ALA A 211 14.00 -9.13 9.78
CA ALA A 211 13.25 -10.02 10.65
C ALA A 211 13.68 -11.47 10.41
N GLY A 212 13.60 -12.32 11.45
CA GLY A 212 13.84 -13.75 11.35
C GLY A 212 15.02 -14.27 12.15
N ASP A 213 15.63 -15.34 11.65
CA ASP A 213 16.71 -16.03 12.35
C ASP A 213 18.03 -15.23 12.26
N LEU A 214 18.18 -14.33 13.20
CA LEU A 214 19.31 -13.44 13.32
C LEU A 214 19.80 -13.31 14.79
N ASP A 215 21.06 -12.95 14.96
CA ASP A 215 21.61 -12.42 16.20
C ASP A 215 21.72 -10.91 16.09
N VAL A 216 21.24 -10.18 17.09
CA VAL A 216 21.12 -8.72 17.03
C VAL A 216 22.48 -8.05 16.93
N ASP A 217 23.43 -8.42 17.79
CA ASP A 217 24.74 -7.77 17.84
C ASP A 217 25.55 -8.07 16.55
N GLU A 218 25.57 -9.32 16.11
CA GLU A 218 26.22 -9.73 14.87
C GLU A 218 25.58 -9.03 13.65
N THR A 219 24.25 -8.91 13.63
CA THR A 219 23.54 -8.24 12.52
C THR A 219 23.85 -6.75 12.49
N VAL A 220 23.94 -6.07 13.64
CA VAL A 220 24.35 -4.66 13.71
C VAL A 220 25.76 -4.48 13.18
N GLU A 221 26.71 -5.37 13.54
CA GLU A 221 28.07 -5.32 13.00
C GLU A 221 28.11 -5.48 11.47
N LEU A 222 27.31 -6.41 10.93
CA LEU A 222 27.20 -6.61 9.48
C LEU A 222 26.57 -5.38 8.79
N ILE A 223 25.54 -4.79 9.37
CA ILE A 223 24.90 -3.58 8.84
C ILE A 223 25.89 -2.40 8.86
N GLU A 224 26.60 -2.19 9.97
CA GLU A 224 27.64 -1.14 10.05
C GLU A 224 28.74 -1.37 9.01
N LYS A 225 29.17 -2.61 8.82
CA LYS A 225 30.17 -3.00 7.82
C LYS A 225 29.78 -2.63 6.40
N HIS A 226 28.54 -2.90 6.00
CA HIS A 226 28.07 -2.72 4.62
C HIS A 226 27.48 -1.33 4.37
N PHE A 227 26.69 -0.82 5.29
CA PHE A 227 25.98 0.46 5.12
C PHE A 227 26.70 1.65 5.77
N GLY A 228 27.52 1.45 6.80
CA GLY A 228 28.15 2.53 7.58
C GLY A 228 29.06 3.44 6.74
N GLY A 229 29.68 2.89 5.69
CA GLY A 229 30.54 3.63 4.74
C GLY A 229 29.78 4.43 3.66
N ILE A 230 28.46 4.27 3.52
CA ILE A 230 27.66 5.00 2.54
C ILE A 230 27.58 6.48 2.97
N PRO A 231 27.88 7.42 2.04
CA PRO A 231 27.93 8.83 2.41
C PRO A 231 26.61 9.35 2.96
N LYS A 232 26.70 10.07 4.08
CA LYS A 232 25.56 10.79 4.64
C LYS A 232 25.08 11.86 3.66
N ARG A 233 23.81 11.86 3.32
CA ARG A 233 23.13 12.90 2.55
C ARG A 233 21.99 13.48 3.39
N ARG A 234 21.62 14.73 3.12
CA ARG A 234 20.51 15.37 3.82
C ARG A 234 19.20 14.69 3.42
N ARG A 235 18.39 14.29 4.42
CA ARG A 235 17.01 13.86 4.16
C ARG A 235 16.24 14.99 3.47
N PRO A 236 15.54 14.74 2.36
CA PRO A 236 14.67 15.73 1.74
C PRO A 236 13.61 16.23 2.73
N VAL A 237 13.25 17.50 2.62
CA VAL A 237 12.09 18.01 3.34
C VAL A 237 10.86 17.55 2.57
N ARG A 238 9.98 16.80 3.25
CA ARG A 238 8.73 16.37 2.67
C ARG A 238 7.82 17.61 2.49
N PRO A 239 7.26 17.84 1.29
CA PRO A 239 6.23 18.87 1.10
C PRO A 239 4.95 18.53 1.89
N ASP A 240 4.12 19.53 2.11
CA ASP A 240 2.74 19.33 2.54
C ASP A 240 1.89 18.93 1.32
N PHE A 241 1.35 17.71 1.35
CA PHE A 241 0.50 17.17 0.30
C PHE A 241 -0.99 17.25 0.65
N GLY A 242 -1.34 17.99 1.71
CA GLY A 242 -2.71 18.13 2.18
C GLY A 242 -3.69 18.57 1.09
N GLU A 243 -4.90 18.05 1.14
CA GLU A 243 -5.98 18.33 0.21
C GLU A 243 -7.12 19.12 0.89
N PRO A 244 -7.66 20.13 0.23
CA PRO A 244 -8.84 20.80 0.74
C PRO A 244 -10.06 19.86 0.68
N PRO A 245 -11.06 20.04 1.55
CA PRO A 245 -12.31 19.28 1.43
C PRO A 245 -12.98 19.53 0.07
N LEU A 246 -13.57 18.48 -0.52
CA LEU A 246 -14.38 18.64 -1.72
C LEU A 246 -15.59 19.55 -1.42
N ALA A 247 -15.81 20.54 -2.29
CA ALA A 247 -16.93 21.47 -2.18
C ALA A 247 -18.24 20.94 -2.78
N SER A 248 -18.14 20.01 -3.73
CA SER A 248 -19.28 19.37 -4.39
C SER A 248 -18.86 18.04 -5.02
N GLU A 249 -19.86 17.21 -5.34
CA GLU A 249 -19.65 15.98 -6.12
C GLU A 249 -18.94 16.29 -7.44
N ARG A 250 -17.98 15.45 -7.82
CA ARG A 250 -17.30 15.45 -9.11
C ARG A 250 -17.61 14.17 -9.86
N ARG A 251 -17.80 14.26 -11.15
CA ARG A 251 -18.07 13.10 -12.00
C ARG A 251 -17.18 13.08 -13.23
N ALA A 252 -16.71 11.90 -13.59
CA ALA A 252 -15.99 11.64 -14.83
C ALA A 252 -16.47 10.33 -15.46
N VAL A 253 -16.27 10.21 -16.76
CA VAL A 253 -16.54 9.01 -17.52
C VAL A 253 -15.29 8.63 -18.28
N THR A 254 -14.89 7.38 -18.16
CA THR A 254 -13.82 6.78 -18.98
C THR A 254 -14.37 5.62 -19.80
N THR A 255 -13.63 5.17 -20.79
CA THR A 255 -14.04 4.06 -21.66
C THR A 255 -12.92 3.05 -21.74
N ASP A 256 -13.24 1.79 -21.47
CA ASP A 256 -12.33 0.67 -21.67
C ASP A 256 -12.88 -0.29 -22.73
N ALA A 257 -12.13 -0.40 -23.85
CA ALA A 257 -12.51 -1.25 -24.98
C ALA A 257 -12.47 -2.75 -24.64
N HIS A 258 -11.74 -3.13 -23.59
CA HIS A 258 -11.56 -4.51 -23.16
C HIS A 258 -12.51 -4.91 -22.02
N ALA A 259 -13.10 -3.96 -21.33
CA ALA A 259 -14.02 -4.23 -20.23
C ALA A 259 -15.30 -4.94 -20.74
N PRO A 260 -15.69 -6.08 -20.17
CA PRO A 260 -16.88 -6.81 -20.58
C PRO A 260 -18.19 -6.17 -20.10
N ILE A 261 -18.17 -5.45 -18.98
CA ILE A 261 -19.33 -4.74 -18.42
C ILE A 261 -18.86 -3.40 -17.81
N PRO A 262 -19.78 -2.42 -17.64
CA PRO A 262 -19.46 -1.18 -16.93
C PRO A 262 -19.02 -1.38 -15.48
N ALA A 263 -18.26 -0.41 -14.99
CA ALA A 263 -17.87 -0.32 -13.59
C ALA A 263 -18.03 1.11 -13.07
N VAL A 264 -18.13 1.26 -11.77
CA VAL A 264 -18.14 2.55 -11.09
C VAL A 264 -17.13 2.54 -9.93
N ALA A 265 -16.41 3.63 -9.77
CA ALA A 265 -15.62 3.94 -8.59
C ALA A 265 -16.17 5.20 -7.92
N ILE A 266 -16.39 5.13 -6.62
CA ILE A 266 -16.85 6.22 -5.77
C ILE A 266 -15.74 6.47 -4.76
N GLY A 267 -15.10 7.63 -4.81
CA GLY A 267 -14.00 7.99 -3.92
C GLY A 267 -14.36 9.14 -3.00
N TYR A 268 -13.92 9.04 -1.76
CA TYR A 268 -14.02 10.09 -0.75
C TYR A 268 -12.64 10.39 -0.22
N ARG A 269 -12.28 11.67 -0.06
CA ARG A 269 -11.04 12.04 0.63
C ARG A 269 -11.16 11.72 2.11
N VAL A 270 -10.20 11.00 2.63
CA VAL A 270 -10.13 10.68 4.06
C VAL A 270 -8.84 11.24 4.66
N PRO A 271 -8.83 11.47 5.98
CA PRO A 271 -7.68 12.06 6.65
C PRO A 271 -6.45 11.16 6.63
N ASP A 272 -5.29 11.80 6.72
CA ASP A 272 -4.01 11.17 6.97
C ASP A 272 -4.07 10.21 8.19
N PRO A 273 -3.75 8.93 8.00
CA PRO A 273 -3.75 7.94 9.08
C PRO A 273 -2.74 8.25 10.19
N VAL A 274 -1.66 8.98 9.89
CA VAL A 274 -0.64 9.33 10.90
C VAL A 274 -1.19 10.35 11.88
N ALA A 275 -1.87 11.38 11.38
CA ALA A 275 -2.39 12.46 12.22
C ALA A 275 -3.67 12.06 12.97
N ARG A 276 -4.50 11.18 12.39
CA ARG A 276 -5.84 10.81 12.89
C ARG A 276 -6.10 9.31 12.80
N LEU A 277 -5.19 8.53 13.40
CA LEU A 277 -5.22 7.06 13.31
C LEU A 277 -6.54 6.45 13.78
N ASP A 278 -7.11 6.89 14.89
CA ASP A 278 -8.33 6.28 15.44
C ASP A 278 -9.55 6.52 14.53
N GLU A 279 -9.66 7.71 13.92
CA GLU A 279 -10.67 8.01 12.89
C GLU A 279 -10.45 7.16 11.63
N HIS A 280 -9.19 6.97 11.24
CA HIS A 280 -8.82 6.14 10.10
C HIS A 280 -9.21 4.67 10.34
N LEU A 281 -8.95 4.12 11.53
CA LEU A 281 -9.35 2.76 11.92
C LEU A 281 -10.88 2.58 11.90
N ALA A 282 -11.65 3.61 12.26
CA ALA A 282 -13.11 3.57 12.12
C ALA A 282 -13.53 3.47 10.64
N GLY A 283 -12.83 4.17 9.74
CA GLY A 283 -13.00 4.05 8.29
C GLY A 283 -12.68 2.64 7.79
N VAL A 284 -11.58 2.03 8.26
CA VAL A 284 -11.22 0.64 7.93
C VAL A 284 -12.33 -0.33 8.32
N LEU A 285 -12.86 -0.24 9.55
CA LEU A 285 -13.97 -1.09 9.97
C LEU A 285 -15.27 -0.79 9.22
N LEU A 286 -15.51 0.47 8.82
CA LEU A 286 -16.65 0.83 7.98
C LEU A 286 -16.57 0.15 6.60
N SER A 287 -15.41 0.12 5.95
CA SER A 287 -15.24 -0.55 4.65
C SER A 287 -15.59 -2.05 4.75
N GLU A 288 -15.13 -2.71 5.80
CA GLU A 288 -15.44 -4.11 6.10
C GLU A 288 -16.96 -4.34 6.36
N ILE A 289 -17.61 -3.44 7.09
CA ILE A 289 -19.06 -3.50 7.34
C ILE A 289 -19.83 -3.38 6.03
N LEU A 290 -19.36 -2.52 5.13
CA LEU A 290 -20.04 -2.28 3.87
C LEU A 290 -19.92 -3.44 2.88
N THR A 291 -18.75 -4.06 2.75
CA THR A 291 -18.51 -4.98 1.63
C THR A 291 -17.91 -6.33 1.98
N GLU A 292 -17.43 -6.55 3.19
CA GLU A 292 -16.67 -7.77 3.47
C GLU A 292 -17.56 -8.94 3.89
N GLY A 293 -17.58 -9.93 3.00
CA GLY A 293 -18.39 -11.16 3.12
C GLY A 293 -19.89 -10.95 2.81
N ASP A 294 -20.58 -12.06 2.57
CA ASP A 294 -21.98 -12.07 2.09
C ASP A 294 -22.97 -11.38 3.04
N ALA A 295 -22.63 -11.27 4.32
CA ALA A 295 -23.46 -10.62 5.34
C ALA A 295 -23.24 -9.10 5.41
N SER A 296 -22.32 -8.53 4.64
CA SER A 296 -22.06 -7.09 4.61
C SER A 296 -23.19 -6.32 3.94
N ARG A 297 -23.28 -5.02 4.24
CA ARG A 297 -24.45 -4.23 3.89
C ARG A 297 -24.64 -4.06 2.39
N LEU A 298 -23.60 -3.68 1.67
CA LEU A 298 -23.67 -3.48 0.22
C LEU A 298 -23.75 -4.80 -0.55
N GLN A 299 -23.12 -5.89 -0.07
CA GLN A 299 -23.31 -7.21 -0.66
C GLN A 299 -24.77 -7.66 -0.57
N ARG A 300 -25.36 -7.58 0.62
CA ARG A 300 -26.80 -7.88 0.83
C ARG A 300 -27.71 -7.01 -0.05
N ARG A 301 -27.39 -5.71 -0.14
CA ARG A 301 -28.21 -4.74 -0.86
C ARG A 301 -28.06 -4.87 -2.37
N LEU A 302 -26.86 -4.66 -2.88
CA LEU A 302 -26.60 -4.48 -4.30
C LEU A 302 -26.50 -5.80 -5.07
N VAL A 303 -25.89 -6.84 -4.46
CA VAL A 303 -25.70 -8.14 -5.11
C VAL A 303 -26.91 -9.06 -4.90
N HIS A 304 -27.33 -9.27 -3.66
CA HIS A 304 -28.31 -10.31 -3.37
C HIS A 304 -29.74 -9.83 -3.53
N ARG A 305 -30.10 -8.66 -2.97
CA ARG A 305 -31.49 -8.18 -2.99
C ARG A 305 -31.85 -7.49 -4.29
N ASP A 306 -31.16 -6.42 -4.64
CA ASP A 306 -31.50 -5.54 -5.76
C ASP A 306 -30.93 -6.04 -7.09
N ARG A 307 -29.88 -6.89 -7.03
CA ARG A 307 -29.18 -7.49 -8.18
C ARG A 307 -28.74 -6.47 -9.22
N LEU A 308 -28.20 -5.36 -8.73
CA LEU A 308 -27.73 -4.26 -9.59
C LEU A 308 -26.29 -4.46 -10.05
N VAL A 309 -25.48 -5.16 -9.24
CA VAL A 309 -24.06 -5.37 -9.46
C VAL A 309 -23.70 -6.85 -9.42
N THR A 310 -22.61 -7.22 -10.05
CA THR A 310 -22.00 -8.56 -9.95
C THR A 310 -21.14 -8.69 -8.72
N ASP A 311 -20.49 -7.62 -8.34
CA ASP A 311 -19.63 -7.51 -7.15
C ASP A 311 -19.55 -6.06 -6.69
N VAL A 312 -19.18 -5.89 -5.43
CA VAL A 312 -18.91 -4.58 -4.81
C VAL A 312 -17.82 -4.73 -3.77
N SER A 313 -16.88 -3.80 -3.74
CA SER A 313 -15.83 -3.72 -2.73
C SER A 313 -15.66 -2.31 -2.20
N ALA A 314 -15.18 -2.18 -0.95
CA ALA A 314 -14.80 -0.92 -0.34
C ALA A 314 -13.48 -1.10 0.41
N TYR A 315 -12.60 -0.11 0.32
CA TYR A 315 -11.28 -0.13 0.94
C TYR A 315 -10.76 1.28 1.18
N LEU A 316 -9.73 1.40 2.01
CA LEU A 316 -8.94 2.61 2.20
C LEU A 316 -7.55 2.42 1.60
N GLY A 317 -6.94 3.55 1.27
CA GLY A 317 -5.65 3.58 0.56
C GLY A 317 -5.83 3.51 -0.95
N GLU A 318 -4.93 4.14 -1.68
CA GLU A 318 -5.02 4.20 -3.16
C GLU A 318 -4.85 2.82 -3.79
N PHE A 319 -4.06 1.93 -3.15
CA PHE A 319 -3.86 0.54 -3.58
C PHE A 319 -4.55 -0.49 -2.68
N GLY A 320 -5.38 -0.04 -1.73
CA GLY A 320 -6.17 -0.91 -0.85
C GLY A 320 -5.48 -1.35 0.44
N ASP A 321 -4.27 -0.89 0.72
CA ASP A 321 -3.67 -1.01 2.05
C ASP A 321 -3.91 0.29 2.83
N PRO A 322 -4.62 0.24 3.95
CA PRO A 322 -4.96 1.43 4.73
C PRO A 322 -3.77 2.10 5.42
N PHE A 323 -2.59 1.48 5.44
CA PHE A 323 -1.41 1.97 6.15
C PHE A 323 -0.24 2.33 5.22
N ASP A 324 -0.46 2.35 3.91
CA ASP A 324 0.60 2.64 2.91
C ASP A 324 0.90 4.12 2.72
N GLU A 325 0.12 5.02 3.30
CA GLU A 325 0.16 6.44 2.98
C GLU A 325 0.11 7.31 4.23
N ARG A 326 0.74 8.50 4.18
CA ARG A 326 0.72 9.50 5.25
C ARG A 326 -0.30 10.61 5.02
N ASP A 327 -0.34 11.11 3.80
CA ASP A 327 -1.17 12.26 3.44
C ASP A 327 -2.60 11.82 3.10
N PRO A 328 -3.52 12.75 2.90
CA PRO A 328 -4.88 12.39 2.59
C PRO A 328 -4.98 11.35 1.51
N THR A 329 -5.70 10.30 1.80
CA THR A 329 -5.92 9.16 0.92
C THR A 329 -7.40 8.99 0.62
N ALA A 330 -7.77 7.96 -0.13
CA ALA A 330 -9.13 7.69 -0.51
C ALA A 330 -9.79 6.58 0.32
N PHE A 331 -11.08 6.77 0.62
CA PHE A 331 -12.02 5.68 0.85
C PHE A 331 -12.71 5.41 -0.49
N THR A 332 -12.50 4.24 -1.05
CA THR A 332 -12.97 3.89 -2.38
C THR A 332 -14.01 2.78 -2.32
N ILE A 333 -15.13 2.95 -3.03
CA ILE A 333 -16.13 1.91 -3.29
C ILE A 333 -16.10 1.63 -4.78
N THR A 334 -15.94 0.37 -5.18
CA THR A 334 -16.03 -0.05 -6.59
C THR A 334 -17.14 -1.07 -6.79
N ALA A 335 -17.78 -1.04 -7.96
CA ALA A 335 -18.77 -2.04 -8.33
C ALA A 335 -18.77 -2.27 -9.85
N HIS A 336 -18.97 -3.53 -10.26
CA HIS A 336 -19.19 -3.89 -11.65
C HIS A 336 -20.68 -4.22 -11.86
N TYR A 337 -21.27 -3.72 -12.96
CA TYR A 337 -22.70 -3.85 -13.17
C TYR A 337 -23.08 -4.12 -14.63
N PRO A 338 -23.98 -5.10 -14.89
CA PRO A 338 -24.27 -5.55 -16.25
C PRO A 338 -25.22 -4.62 -17.04
N ASN A 339 -26.02 -3.78 -16.34
CA ASN A 339 -26.96 -2.87 -16.98
C ASN A 339 -26.48 -1.42 -16.85
N PRO A 340 -26.06 -0.75 -17.95
CA PRO A 340 -25.56 0.62 -17.93
C PRO A 340 -26.53 1.65 -17.32
N GLU A 341 -27.84 1.39 -17.35
CA GLU A 341 -28.86 2.28 -16.76
C GLU A 341 -28.93 2.19 -15.21
N SER A 342 -28.12 1.30 -14.59
CA SER A 342 -28.19 1.07 -13.13
C SER A 342 -27.36 2.05 -12.31
N LEU A 343 -26.50 2.87 -12.89
CA LEU A 343 -25.55 3.72 -12.15
C LEU A 343 -26.21 4.56 -11.06
N GLU A 344 -27.23 5.35 -11.38
CA GLU A 344 -27.88 6.22 -10.38
C GLU A 344 -28.59 5.43 -9.27
N ARG A 345 -29.05 4.22 -9.57
CA ARG A 345 -29.64 3.32 -8.55
C ARG A 345 -28.57 2.73 -7.65
N ILE A 346 -27.38 2.45 -8.17
CA ILE A 346 -26.22 1.99 -7.39
C ILE A 346 -25.78 3.09 -6.45
N LEU A 347 -25.60 4.32 -6.97
CA LEU A 347 -25.19 5.48 -6.17
C LEU A 347 -26.21 5.75 -5.05
N ALA A 348 -27.51 5.77 -5.38
CA ALA A 348 -28.56 5.96 -4.38
C ALA A 348 -28.57 4.87 -3.31
N ALA A 349 -28.31 3.62 -3.68
CA ALA A 349 -28.27 2.52 -2.71
C ALA A 349 -27.03 2.59 -1.80
N VAL A 350 -25.87 3.03 -2.31
CA VAL A 350 -24.67 3.30 -1.49
C VAL A 350 -24.98 4.45 -0.50
N ASP A 351 -25.53 5.55 -0.98
CA ASP A 351 -25.86 6.71 -0.16
C ASP A 351 -26.87 6.35 0.95
N GLU A 352 -27.89 5.56 0.63
CA GLU A 352 -28.87 5.08 1.62
C GLU A 352 -28.23 4.18 2.69
N GLU A 353 -27.30 3.30 2.34
CA GLU A 353 -26.64 2.43 3.33
C GLU A 353 -25.67 3.22 4.22
N LEU A 354 -24.91 4.16 3.65
CA LEU A 354 -24.07 5.08 4.44
C LEU A 354 -24.92 5.94 5.40
N ALA A 355 -26.01 6.50 4.90
CA ALA A 355 -26.94 7.28 5.71
C ALA A 355 -27.58 6.45 6.85
N ARG A 356 -27.87 5.16 6.61
CA ARG A 356 -28.38 4.25 7.66
C ARG A 356 -27.31 3.98 8.71
N VAL A 357 -26.05 3.73 8.31
CA VAL A 357 -24.96 3.59 9.29
C VAL A 357 -24.85 4.85 10.13
N ALA A 358 -24.85 6.01 9.50
CA ALA A 358 -24.72 7.30 10.18
C ALA A 358 -25.88 7.58 11.17
N ALA A 359 -27.14 7.31 10.77
CA ALA A 359 -28.32 7.65 11.55
C ALA A 359 -28.73 6.57 12.57
N ASP A 360 -28.76 5.31 12.12
CA ASP A 360 -29.30 4.20 12.88
C ASP A 360 -28.23 3.37 13.62
N GLY A 361 -26.94 3.56 13.23
CA GLY A 361 -25.81 2.80 13.76
C GLY A 361 -25.69 1.39 13.17
N LEU A 362 -25.11 0.50 13.96
CA LEU A 362 -24.77 -0.85 13.55
C LEU A 362 -25.76 -1.88 14.09
N GLU A 363 -25.96 -2.95 13.32
CA GLU A 363 -26.74 -4.11 13.77
C GLU A 363 -25.97 -4.88 14.87
N PRO A 364 -26.69 -5.58 15.80
CA PRO A 364 -26.03 -6.36 16.83
C PRO A 364 -25.04 -7.39 16.27
N GLY A 365 -23.79 -7.37 16.76
CA GLY A 365 -22.72 -8.29 16.36
C GLY A 365 -22.02 -7.91 15.03
N GLU A 366 -22.46 -6.89 14.33
CA GLU A 366 -21.85 -6.45 13.07
C GLU A 366 -20.42 -5.93 13.28
N LEU A 367 -20.23 -5.07 14.28
CA LEU A 367 -18.92 -4.54 14.63
C LEU A 367 -17.95 -5.61 15.15
N ASP A 368 -18.43 -6.52 16.00
CA ASP A 368 -17.60 -7.58 16.57
C ASP A 368 -17.12 -8.56 15.48
N ARG A 369 -17.95 -8.82 14.48
CA ARG A 369 -17.56 -9.63 13.31
C ARG A 369 -16.39 -9.02 12.55
N VAL A 370 -16.48 -7.74 12.21
CA VAL A 370 -15.44 -7.07 11.40
C VAL A 370 -14.16 -6.81 12.20
N ARG A 371 -14.25 -6.47 13.48
CA ARG A 371 -13.09 -6.36 14.38
C ARG A 371 -12.31 -7.68 14.46
N THR A 372 -13.02 -8.79 14.70
CA THR A 372 -12.41 -10.12 14.78
C THR A 372 -11.72 -10.47 13.47
N ARG A 373 -12.33 -10.12 12.34
CA ARG A 373 -11.74 -10.35 11.02
C ARG A 373 -10.51 -9.50 10.79
N ALA A 374 -10.59 -8.18 11.00
CA ALA A 374 -9.48 -7.25 10.80
C ALA A 374 -8.26 -7.66 11.64
N VAL A 375 -8.48 -7.96 12.93
CA VAL A 375 -7.43 -8.48 13.80
C VAL A 375 -6.85 -9.80 13.27
N SER A 376 -7.69 -10.71 12.77
CA SER A 376 -7.23 -12.00 12.22
C SER A 376 -6.43 -11.83 10.92
N VAL A 377 -6.71 -10.81 10.12
CA VAL A 377 -5.93 -10.46 8.92
C VAL A 377 -4.54 -10.00 9.34
N LEU A 378 -4.45 -9.03 10.26
CA LEU A 378 -3.17 -8.55 10.79
C LEU A 378 -2.28 -9.69 11.33
N PHE A 379 -2.86 -10.60 12.10
CA PHE A 379 -2.08 -11.75 12.61
C PHE A 379 -1.55 -12.64 11.48
N ARG A 380 -2.35 -12.89 10.43
CA ARG A 380 -1.89 -13.70 9.29
C ARG A 380 -0.80 -13.01 8.46
N GLU A 381 -0.89 -11.69 8.30
CA GLU A 381 0.14 -10.92 7.61
C GLU A 381 1.47 -10.98 8.36
N MET A 382 1.43 -10.97 9.69
CA MET A 382 2.62 -11.06 10.53
C MET A 382 3.18 -12.48 10.69
N ASP A 383 2.57 -13.52 10.11
CA ASP A 383 3.10 -14.90 10.16
C ASP A 383 4.36 -15.08 9.33
N ALA A 384 4.44 -14.45 8.15
CA ALA A 384 5.59 -14.56 7.27
C ALA A 384 6.73 -13.63 7.69
N VAL A 385 7.95 -14.15 7.73
CA VAL A 385 9.16 -13.38 8.11
C VAL A 385 9.35 -12.16 7.22
N LEU A 386 9.16 -12.32 5.91
CA LEU A 386 9.29 -11.20 4.97
C LEU A 386 8.23 -10.13 5.19
N SER A 387 6.98 -10.53 5.41
CA SER A 387 5.90 -9.58 5.71
C SER A 387 6.22 -8.78 6.98
N ARG A 388 6.77 -9.42 8.01
CA ARG A 388 7.22 -8.71 9.23
C ARG A 388 8.29 -7.67 8.93
N ALA A 389 9.30 -7.99 8.12
CA ALA A 389 10.32 -7.02 7.75
C ALA A 389 9.72 -5.82 6.99
N LEU A 390 8.82 -6.08 6.03
CA LEU A 390 8.12 -5.04 5.28
C LEU A 390 7.26 -4.15 6.19
N GLU A 391 6.44 -4.76 7.04
CA GLU A 391 5.56 -4.02 7.93
C GLU A 391 6.33 -3.19 8.97
N PHE A 392 7.38 -3.75 9.59
CA PHE A 392 8.21 -2.98 10.54
C PHE A 392 8.89 -1.80 9.84
N ALA A 393 9.43 -2.00 8.64
CA ALA A 393 10.03 -0.90 7.88
C ALA A 393 9.00 0.16 7.47
N LYS A 394 7.78 -0.26 7.05
CA LYS A 394 6.68 0.63 6.69
C LYS A 394 6.21 1.46 7.89
N PHE A 395 5.92 0.81 9.00
CA PHE A 395 5.46 1.52 10.20
C PHE A 395 6.54 2.43 10.79
N GLU A 396 7.81 2.03 10.73
CA GLU A 396 8.92 2.91 11.10
C GLU A 396 9.07 4.09 10.14
N LEU A 397 8.87 3.88 8.84
CA LEU A 397 8.99 4.95 7.84
C LEU A 397 7.84 5.95 7.93
N ILE A 398 6.60 5.46 7.96
CA ILE A 398 5.36 6.26 7.84
C ILE A 398 4.98 6.88 9.19
N PHE A 399 5.02 6.11 10.27
CA PHE A 399 4.54 6.51 11.60
C PHE A 399 5.67 6.84 12.58
N ASP A 400 6.94 6.71 12.19
CA ASP A 400 8.13 6.78 13.05
C ASP A 400 8.04 5.83 14.28
N ARG A 401 7.33 4.70 14.14
CA ARG A 401 7.04 3.74 15.20
C ARG A 401 6.74 2.34 14.65
N ALA A 402 7.74 1.50 14.54
CA ALA A 402 7.54 0.10 14.12
C ALA A 402 6.63 -0.70 15.07
N GLU A 403 6.66 -0.41 16.38
CA GLU A 403 5.84 -1.06 17.40
C GLU A 403 4.34 -0.82 17.25
N LEU A 404 3.94 0.23 16.53
CA LEU A 404 2.54 0.57 16.36
C LEU A 404 1.71 -0.59 15.78
N ILE A 405 2.31 -1.42 14.93
CA ILE A 405 1.64 -2.59 14.37
C ILE A 405 1.16 -3.58 15.45
N SER A 406 1.91 -3.68 16.55
CA SER A 406 1.53 -4.50 17.70
C SER A 406 0.35 -3.94 18.50
N GLU A 407 0.08 -2.63 18.38
CA GLU A 407 -1.02 -1.96 19.07
C GLU A 407 -2.31 -1.98 18.23
N LEU A 408 -2.22 -2.18 16.91
CA LEU A 408 -3.38 -2.14 16.03
C LEU A 408 -4.53 -3.08 16.42
N PRO A 409 -4.29 -4.33 16.88
CA PRO A 409 -5.36 -5.20 17.33
C PRO A 409 -6.18 -4.60 18.48
N ASP A 410 -5.51 -4.01 19.47
CA ASP A 410 -6.17 -3.37 20.61
C ASP A 410 -6.90 -2.10 20.19
N ARG A 411 -6.31 -1.28 19.31
CA ARG A 411 -6.93 -0.07 18.77
C ARG A 411 -8.15 -0.39 17.92
N LEU A 412 -8.09 -1.38 17.02
CA LEU A 412 -9.24 -1.85 16.25
C LEU A 412 -10.36 -2.37 17.15
N THR A 413 -10.01 -3.05 18.25
CA THR A 413 -10.97 -3.53 19.23
C THR A 413 -11.61 -2.38 20.01
N ALA A 414 -10.90 -1.29 20.22
CA ALA A 414 -11.39 -0.11 20.94
C ALA A 414 -12.33 0.78 20.10
N VAL A 415 -12.27 0.72 18.77
CA VAL A 415 -13.19 1.50 17.89
C VAL A 415 -14.65 1.21 18.29
N THR A 416 -15.43 2.23 18.51
CA THR A 416 -16.84 2.10 18.92
C THR A 416 -17.81 2.19 17.74
N GLY A 417 -19.09 1.81 17.96
CA GLY A 417 -20.14 2.03 16.96
C GLY A 417 -20.34 3.50 16.63
N ALA A 418 -20.11 4.41 17.59
CA ALA A 418 -20.19 5.86 17.38
C ALA A 418 -19.08 6.37 16.45
N ASP A 419 -17.86 5.83 16.57
CA ASP A 419 -16.74 6.20 15.70
C ASP A 419 -17.03 5.78 14.24
N VAL A 420 -17.61 4.58 14.05
CA VAL A 420 -18.03 4.11 12.72
C VAL A 420 -19.18 4.97 12.15
N GLN A 421 -20.12 5.43 12.99
CA GLN A 421 -21.19 6.34 12.58
C GLN A 421 -20.63 7.71 12.14
N GLU A 422 -19.63 8.21 12.85
CA GLU A 422 -18.94 9.45 12.49
C GLU A 422 -18.18 9.29 11.14
N ALA A 423 -17.47 8.18 10.96
CA ALA A 423 -16.83 7.85 9.69
C ALA A 423 -17.84 7.80 8.53
N ALA A 424 -18.99 7.14 8.72
CA ALA A 424 -20.04 7.08 7.70
C ALA A 424 -20.64 8.47 7.40
N THR A 425 -20.77 9.33 8.41
CA THR A 425 -21.29 10.71 8.25
C THR A 425 -20.34 11.57 7.40
N ALA A 426 -19.05 11.32 7.48
CA ALA A 426 -18.05 12.03 6.68
C ALA A 426 -18.13 11.69 5.17
N LEU A 427 -18.64 10.50 4.82
CA LEU A 427 -18.78 10.04 3.43
C LEU A 427 -20.11 10.50 2.82
N SER A 428 -20.25 11.80 2.61
CA SER A 428 -21.49 12.39 2.07
C SER A 428 -21.45 12.49 0.53
N PRO A 429 -22.61 12.43 -0.15
CA PRO A 429 -22.68 12.55 -1.61
C PRO A 429 -22.07 13.83 -2.17
N GLU A 430 -22.13 14.95 -1.42
CA GLU A 430 -21.56 16.20 -1.86
C GLU A 430 -20.02 16.24 -1.81
N ARG A 431 -19.40 15.28 -1.14
CA ARG A 431 -17.94 15.23 -0.88
C ARG A 431 -17.25 14.04 -1.54
N ARG A 432 -17.74 13.63 -2.71
CA ARG A 432 -17.21 12.48 -3.43
C ARG A 432 -16.81 12.78 -4.85
N ALA A 433 -15.96 11.92 -5.40
CA ALA A 433 -15.73 11.76 -6.83
C ALA A 433 -16.39 10.46 -7.31
N VAL A 434 -16.98 10.48 -8.49
CA VAL A 434 -17.57 9.31 -9.16
C VAL A 434 -16.93 9.17 -10.52
N VAL A 435 -16.34 8.03 -10.79
CA VAL A 435 -15.81 7.68 -12.12
C VAL A 435 -16.61 6.49 -12.65
N GLU A 436 -17.30 6.70 -13.75
CA GLU A 436 -17.97 5.63 -14.50
C GLU A 436 -17.03 5.11 -15.59
N LEU A 437 -16.80 3.81 -15.61
CA LEU A 437 -16.13 3.14 -16.72
C LEU A 437 -17.18 2.50 -17.62
N ILE A 438 -17.24 2.98 -18.87
CA ILE A 438 -18.12 2.44 -19.92
C ILE A 438 -17.39 1.31 -20.63
N ALA A 439 -18.04 0.14 -20.75
CA ALA A 439 -17.51 -0.99 -21.50
C ALA A 439 -17.56 -0.73 -23.01
N GLY A 440 -16.42 -0.83 -23.69
CA GLY A 440 -16.32 -0.54 -25.13
C GLY A 440 -17.01 -1.53 -26.05
N GLY A 441 -17.42 -2.71 -25.56
CA GLY A 441 -18.15 -3.74 -26.29
C GLY A 441 -19.68 -3.57 -26.36
N ALA A 442 -20.23 -2.56 -25.69
CA ALA A 442 -21.69 -2.27 -25.70
C ALA A 442 -22.09 -1.36 -26.87
N ARG A 443 -21.91 -1.84 -28.09
CA ARG A 443 -22.56 -1.29 -29.28
C ARG A 443 -23.48 -2.33 -29.94
#